data_fe7f75cfb243f987294e017a14119083
#
_entry.id   fe7f75cfb243f987294e017a14119083
#
_cell.length_a   1.000
_cell.length_b   1.000
_cell.length_c   1.000
_cell.angle_alpha   90.00
_cell.angle_beta   90.00
_cell.angle_gamma   90.00
#
_symmetry.space_group_name_H-M   'P 1'
#
loop_
_entity.id
_entity.type
_entity.pdbx_description
1 polymer ?
#
loop_
_entity_poly.entity_id
_entity_poly.type
_entity_poly.pdbx_seq_one_letter_code
_entity_poly.pdbx_strand_id
1 'polypeptide(L)'
;MTAAAAPMPAGMPVISLREVTKVYDSGDSAVHALRGVDLDIASGESIAIIGPSGSGKSTLMHIVGCLDVPSSGEYELAGTPVSRLSNRELARIRNQRIGFVFQAYNLLPRASILRNVELPMMYAGVGRAERQTRARAALGKVGLAERAPHLPSQLSGGQRQRVAIARALVNNPSILLADEPTGNLDTQTGREILALFDDLGAQGHTVILVTHDMSVAAHAKRVIRIVDGRIADGPGGDEGDARPPA
;
A
#
# COMPACT_ATOMS: atom_id res chain seq x y z
N MET A 1 -15.75 -14.31 -16.76
CA MET A 1 -14.38 -14.13 -17.28
C MET A 1 -13.97 -12.69 -16.99
N THR A 2 -13.24 -12.47 -15.91
CA THR A 2 -12.72 -11.13 -15.56
C THR A 2 -11.38 -11.01 -16.26
N ALA A 3 -11.32 -10.20 -17.32
CA ALA A 3 -10.07 -9.90 -18.02
C ALA A 3 -9.05 -9.36 -16.99
N ALA A 4 -7.89 -9.98 -16.89
CA ALA A 4 -6.75 -9.41 -16.25
C ALA A 4 -6.53 -8.03 -16.88
N ALA A 5 -6.40 -7.00 -16.07
CA ALA A 5 -6.15 -5.66 -16.59
C ALA A 5 -4.86 -5.67 -17.39
N ALA A 6 -4.92 -5.17 -18.62
CA ALA A 6 -3.74 -5.02 -19.44
C ALA A 6 -2.67 -4.19 -18.68
N PRO A 7 -1.39 -4.56 -18.77
CA PRO A 7 -0.32 -3.78 -18.21
C PRO A 7 -0.34 -2.38 -18.82
N MET A 8 -0.27 -1.36 -17.95
CA MET A 8 -0.18 0.04 -18.42
C MET A 8 1.17 0.27 -19.12
N PRO A 9 1.21 1.13 -20.15
CA PRO A 9 2.47 1.51 -20.78
C PRO A 9 3.43 2.11 -19.74
N ALA A 10 4.70 1.77 -19.81
CA ALA A 10 5.73 2.31 -18.93
C ALA A 10 5.76 3.85 -19.06
N GLY A 11 5.82 4.54 -17.94
CA GLY A 11 5.89 6.01 -17.88
C GLY A 11 4.55 6.74 -17.76
N MET A 12 3.41 6.05 -17.91
CA MET A 12 2.12 6.66 -17.57
C MET A 12 1.86 6.56 -16.06
N PRO A 13 1.27 7.61 -15.44
CA PRO A 13 0.97 7.56 -14.01
C PRO A 13 -0.08 6.49 -13.73
N VAL A 14 0.24 5.58 -12.82
CA VAL A 14 -0.75 4.62 -12.29
C VAL A 14 -1.59 5.26 -11.20
N ILE A 15 -1.05 6.28 -10.52
CA ILE A 15 -1.75 7.15 -9.57
C ILE A 15 -1.54 8.58 -10.01
N SER A 16 -2.62 9.35 -10.09
CA SER A 16 -2.60 10.79 -10.30
C SER A 16 -3.53 11.47 -9.32
N LEU A 17 -2.98 12.34 -8.49
CA LEU A 17 -3.69 13.20 -7.54
C LEU A 17 -3.53 14.65 -7.96
N ARG A 18 -4.62 15.45 -7.94
CA ARG A 18 -4.63 16.87 -8.25
C ARG A 18 -5.43 17.61 -7.19
N GLU A 19 -4.77 18.55 -6.50
CA GLU A 19 -5.36 19.40 -5.45
C GLU A 19 -6.17 18.59 -4.41
N VAL A 20 -5.72 17.38 -4.07
CA VAL A 20 -6.47 16.48 -3.19
C VAL A 20 -6.47 17.02 -1.77
N THR A 21 -7.67 17.21 -1.21
CA THR A 21 -7.86 17.57 0.19
C THR A 21 -8.59 16.47 0.95
N LYS A 22 -8.37 16.40 2.25
CA LYS A 22 -9.17 15.58 3.16
C LYS A 22 -9.43 16.32 4.46
N VAL A 23 -10.70 16.49 4.76
CA VAL A 23 -11.19 17.09 6.00
C VAL A 23 -12.02 16.05 6.73
N TYR A 24 -11.69 15.81 7.98
CA TYR A 24 -12.51 15.02 8.90
C TYR A 24 -13.28 16.00 9.79
N ASP A 25 -14.60 15.96 9.71
CA ASP A 25 -15.48 16.76 10.56
C ASP A 25 -15.73 15.98 11.87
N SER A 26 -15.33 16.56 12.98
CA SER A 26 -15.51 15.97 14.31
C SER A 26 -16.52 16.76 15.16
N GLY A 27 -17.44 17.48 14.53
CA GLY A 27 -18.47 18.30 15.15
C GLY A 27 -17.92 19.70 15.55
N ASP A 28 -17.23 19.81 16.67
CA ASP A 28 -16.73 21.11 17.15
C ASP A 28 -15.40 21.55 16.50
N SER A 29 -14.72 20.68 15.75
CA SER A 29 -13.46 21.00 15.07
C SER A 29 -13.30 20.21 13.76
N ALA A 30 -12.88 20.89 12.68
CA ALA A 30 -12.51 20.26 11.45
C ALA A 30 -11.01 19.97 11.40
N VAL A 31 -10.62 18.71 11.15
CA VAL A 31 -9.21 18.33 10.98
C VAL A 31 -8.88 18.26 9.51
N HIS A 32 -8.07 19.20 9.03
CA HIS A 32 -7.56 19.21 7.65
C HIS A 32 -6.36 18.28 7.54
N ALA A 33 -6.61 17.01 7.25
CA ALA A 33 -5.57 15.98 7.18
C ALA A 33 -4.76 16.04 5.88
N LEU A 34 -5.35 16.46 4.77
CA LEU A 34 -4.65 16.80 3.52
C LEU A 34 -5.11 18.18 3.02
N ARG A 35 -4.17 18.94 2.43
CA ARG A 35 -4.34 20.37 2.12
C ARG A 35 -3.88 20.72 0.70
N GLY A 36 -4.46 20.06 -0.32
CA GLY A 36 -4.09 20.25 -1.72
C GLY A 36 -2.81 19.44 -2.03
N VAL A 37 -2.97 18.13 -2.20
CA VAL A 37 -1.87 17.22 -2.55
C VAL A 37 -1.89 16.95 -4.04
N ASP A 38 -0.77 17.27 -4.73
CA ASP A 38 -0.47 16.90 -6.11
C ASP A 38 0.58 15.81 -6.11
N LEU A 39 0.28 14.66 -6.75
CA LEU A 39 1.19 13.53 -6.78
C LEU A 39 0.93 12.64 -8.00
N ASP A 40 1.98 12.38 -8.78
CA ASP A 40 2.00 11.35 -9.79
C ASP A 40 2.95 10.21 -9.39
N ILE A 41 2.48 8.96 -9.55
CA ILE A 41 3.30 7.76 -9.38
C ILE A 41 3.22 6.97 -10.67
N ALA A 42 4.37 6.73 -11.30
CA ALA A 42 4.45 5.98 -12.54
C ALA A 42 4.26 4.47 -12.30
N SER A 43 3.80 3.75 -13.34
CA SER A 43 3.73 2.29 -13.29
C SER A 43 5.14 1.70 -13.15
N GLY A 44 5.32 0.77 -12.21
CA GLY A 44 6.62 0.14 -11.88
C GLY A 44 7.55 1.03 -11.03
N GLU A 45 7.08 2.16 -10.54
CA GLU A 45 7.85 3.02 -9.65
C GLU A 45 7.86 2.47 -8.22
N SER A 46 8.99 2.62 -7.53
CA SER A 46 9.12 2.37 -6.10
C SER A 46 9.28 3.69 -5.36
N ILE A 47 8.34 4.01 -4.47
CA ILE A 47 8.35 5.24 -3.68
C ILE A 47 8.21 4.97 -2.19
N ALA A 48 8.75 5.88 -1.37
CA ALA A 48 8.48 5.94 0.07
C ALA A 48 7.77 7.24 0.42
N ILE A 49 6.72 7.16 1.24
CA ILE A 49 6.01 8.29 1.82
C ILE A 49 6.44 8.42 3.27
N ILE A 50 7.13 9.50 3.61
CA ILE A 50 7.65 9.77 4.95
C ILE A 50 7.06 11.05 5.54
N GLY A 51 7.21 11.22 6.84
CA GLY A 51 6.83 12.45 7.57
C GLY A 51 6.58 12.18 9.04
N PRO A 52 6.46 13.21 9.88
CA PRO A 52 6.18 13.07 11.29
C PRO A 52 4.81 12.44 11.58
N SER A 53 4.57 12.03 12.83
CA SER A 53 3.24 11.58 13.25
C SER A 53 2.22 12.71 13.05
N GLY A 54 1.03 12.38 12.56
CA GLY A 54 -0.03 13.36 12.29
C GLY A 54 0.12 14.18 11.01
N SER A 55 1.17 13.97 10.21
CA SER A 55 1.41 14.75 8.99
C SER A 55 0.44 14.48 7.83
N GLY A 56 -0.41 13.44 7.90
CA GLY A 56 -1.34 13.07 6.84
C GLY A 56 -0.97 11.81 6.04
N LYS A 57 0.17 11.13 6.36
CA LYS A 57 0.62 9.90 5.65
C LYS A 57 -0.45 8.81 5.57
N SER A 58 -1.03 8.43 6.70
CA SER A 58 -2.06 7.39 6.75
C SER A 58 -3.33 7.82 6.00
N THR A 59 -3.67 9.10 6.03
CA THR A 59 -4.80 9.65 5.26
C THR A 59 -4.52 9.55 3.76
N LEU A 60 -3.32 9.97 3.32
CA LEU A 60 -2.94 9.82 1.91
C LEU A 60 -2.93 8.35 1.49
N MET A 61 -2.37 7.48 2.32
CA MET A 61 -2.38 6.04 2.09
C MET A 61 -3.81 5.47 1.95
N HIS A 62 -4.75 5.90 2.80
CA HIS A 62 -6.14 5.45 2.72
C HIS A 62 -6.82 5.93 1.43
N ILE A 63 -6.55 7.15 0.99
CA ILE A 63 -7.10 7.67 -0.29
C ILE A 63 -6.49 6.91 -1.47
N VAL A 64 -5.17 6.83 -1.55
CA VAL A 64 -4.45 6.08 -2.59
C VAL A 64 -4.88 4.61 -2.61
N GLY A 65 -5.13 4.04 -1.44
CA GLY A 65 -5.61 2.68 -1.25
C GLY A 65 -7.11 2.48 -1.54
N CYS A 66 -7.85 3.51 -1.94
CA CYS A 66 -9.31 3.44 -2.09
C CYS A 66 -10.04 2.93 -0.83
N LEU A 67 -9.46 3.16 0.36
CA LEU A 67 -10.09 2.89 1.67
C LEU A 67 -10.94 4.08 2.13
N ASP A 68 -10.59 5.27 1.65
CA ASP A 68 -11.32 6.51 1.89
C ASP A 68 -11.37 7.33 0.59
N VAL A 69 -12.22 8.36 0.54
CA VAL A 69 -12.37 9.26 -0.60
C VAL A 69 -11.88 10.66 -0.23
N PRO A 70 -11.31 11.43 -1.16
CA PRO A 70 -10.96 12.82 -0.93
C PRO A 70 -12.21 13.67 -0.61
N SER A 71 -12.04 14.74 0.16
CA SER A 71 -13.09 15.76 0.37
C SER A 71 -13.25 16.65 -0.86
N SER A 72 -12.14 16.95 -1.53
CA SER A 72 -12.11 17.66 -2.84
C SER A 72 -10.85 17.29 -3.62
N GLY A 73 -10.75 17.75 -4.86
CA GLY A 73 -9.69 17.42 -5.78
C GLY A 73 -10.00 16.16 -6.60
N GLU A 74 -9.05 15.79 -7.45
CA GLU A 74 -9.22 14.65 -8.37
C GLU A 74 -8.23 13.55 -8.04
N TYR A 75 -8.70 12.31 -8.09
CA TYR A 75 -7.89 11.11 -7.96
C TYR A 75 -8.19 10.15 -9.11
N GLU A 76 -7.16 9.83 -9.89
CA GLU A 76 -7.22 8.80 -10.93
C GLU A 76 -6.31 7.62 -10.57
N LEU A 77 -6.85 6.40 -10.70
CA LEU A 77 -6.13 5.16 -10.55
C LEU A 77 -6.14 4.40 -11.88
N ALA A 78 -4.97 4.24 -12.49
CA ALA A 78 -4.82 3.61 -13.80
C ALA A 78 -5.82 4.19 -14.85
N GLY A 79 -5.93 5.52 -14.92
CA GLY A 79 -6.82 6.25 -15.84
C GLY A 79 -8.31 6.18 -15.46
N THR A 80 -8.66 5.62 -14.30
CA THR A 80 -10.04 5.58 -13.81
C THR A 80 -10.24 6.66 -12.75
N PRO A 81 -11.18 7.62 -12.93
CA PRO A 81 -11.47 8.64 -11.93
C PRO A 81 -12.16 8.01 -10.72
N VAL A 82 -11.43 7.93 -9.59
CA VAL A 82 -11.85 7.24 -8.38
C VAL A 82 -12.78 8.08 -7.52
N SER A 83 -12.62 9.41 -7.53
CA SER A 83 -13.37 10.34 -6.66
C SER A 83 -14.89 10.29 -6.83
N ARG A 84 -15.38 9.73 -7.95
CA ARG A 84 -16.82 9.69 -8.29
C ARG A 84 -17.42 8.29 -8.16
N LEU A 85 -16.65 7.30 -7.71
CA LEU A 85 -17.08 5.92 -7.65
C LEU A 85 -17.90 5.64 -6.38
N SER A 86 -18.89 4.76 -6.52
CA SER A 86 -19.63 4.21 -5.38
C SER A 86 -18.72 3.32 -4.51
N ASN A 87 -19.09 3.11 -3.24
CA ASN A 87 -18.38 2.22 -2.32
C ASN A 87 -18.19 0.80 -2.87
N ARG A 88 -19.15 0.31 -3.66
CA ARG A 88 -19.05 -1.02 -4.31
C ARG A 88 -18.00 -1.04 -5.40
N GLU A 89 -17.92 0.00 -6.20
CA GLU A 89 -16.91 0.14 -7.27
C GLU A 89 -15.51 0.33 -6.67
N LEU A 90 -15.39 1.17 -5.62
CA LEU A 90 -14.15 1.31 -4.86
C LEU A 90 -13.66 -0.01 -4.28
N ALA A 91 -14.56 -0.81 -3.67
CA ALA A 91 -14.22 -2.14 -3.15
C ALA A 91 -13.74 -3.09 -4.25
N ARG A 92 -14.34 -3.02 -5.44
CA ARG A 92 -13.93 -3.82 -6.60
C ARG A 92 -12.55 -3.41 -7.11
N ILE A 93 -12.31 -2.12 -7.31
CA ILE A 93 -11.01 -1.58 -7.75
C ILE A 93 -9.93 -1.93 -6.73
N ARG A 94 -10.18 -1.69 -5.44
CA ARG A 94 -9.26 -2.05 -4.36
C ARG A 94 -8.87 -3.53 -4.42
N ASN A 95 -9.83 -4.42 -4.55
CA ASN A 95 -9.58 -5.87 -4.63
C ASN A 95 -8.75 -6.28 -5.86
N GLN A 96 -8.93 -5.59 -6.99
CA GLN A 96 -8.31 -5.95 -8.27
C GLN A 96 -6.98 -5.27 -8.54
N ARG A 97 -6.79 -4.04 -8.01
CA ARG A 97 -5.67 -3.16 -8.38
C ARG A 97 -4.68 -2.92 -7.26
N ILE A 98 -5.08 -3.15 -5.99
CA ILE A 98 -4.27 -2.76 -4.84
C ILE A 98 -4.04 -3.97 -3.94
N GLY A 99 -2.78 -4.28 -3.68
CA GLY A 99 -2.36 -5.23 -2.66
C GLY A 99 -1.92 -4.47 -1.41
N PHE A 100 -2.50 -4.80 -0.25
CA PHE A 100 -2.17 -4.17 1.03
C PHE A 100 -1.29 -5.06 1.89
N VAL A 101 -0.24 -4.47 2.45
CA VAL A 101 0.63 -5.06 3.46
C VAL A 101 0.64 -4.13 4.67
N PHE A 102 0.19 -4.60 5.83
CA PHE A 102 0.07 -3.80 7.04
C PHE A 102 1.10 -4.23 8.10
N GLN A 103 1.47 -3.31 8.97
CA GLN A 103 2.34 -3.56 10.12
C GLN A 103 1.80 -4.70 11.01
N ALA A 104 0.49 -4.73 11.26
CA ALA A 104 -0.17 -5.73 12.09
C ALA A 104 -0.54 -7.02 11.33
N TYR A 105 -0.02 -7.22 10.10
CA TYR A 105 -0.31 -8.36 9.20
C TYR A 105 -1.77 -8.49 8.79
N ASN A 106 -2.72 -8.20 9.64
CA ASN A 106 -4.17 -8.31 9.45
C ASN A 106 -4.60 -9.68 8.86
N LEU A 107 -4.04 -10.75 9.42
CA LEU A 107 -4.41 -12.13 9.10
C LEU A 107 -5.59 -12.58 9.97
N LEU A 108 -6.49 -13.35 9.36
CA LEU A 108 -7.59 -13.99 10.10
C LEU A 108 -7.01 -15.08 11.01
N PRO A 109 -7.08 -14.93 12.34
CA PRO A 109 -6.33 -15.78 13.27
C PRO A 109 -6.84 -17.23 13.34
N ARG A 110 -8.12 -17.45 12.99
CA ARG A 110 -8.78 -18.76 13.01
C ARG A 110 -8.82 -19.45 11.64
N ALA A 111 -8.22 -18.84 10.62
CA ALA A 111 -8.11 -19.39 9.27
C ALA A 111 -6.66 -19.78 8.99
N SER A 112 -6.44 -20.88 8.25
CA SER A 112 -5.09 -21.23 7.81
C SER A 112 -4.48 -20.15 6.94
N ILE A 113 -3.15 -20.15 6.79
CA ILE A 113 -2.49 -19.17 5.93
C ILE A 113 -2.90 -19.34 4.47
N LEU A 114 -3.18 -20.56 4.02
CA LEU A 114 -3.76 -20.80 2.70
C LEU A 114 -5.09 -20.06 2.54
N ARG A 115 -5.99 -20.17 3.51
CA ARG A 115 -7.29 -19.49 3.49
C ARG A 115 -7.14 -17.97 3.54
N ASN A 116 -6.18 -17.45 4.30
CA ASN A 116 -5.87 -16.03 4.32
C ASN A 116 -5.46 -15.52 2.93
N VAL A 117 -4.61 -16.26 2.20
CA VAL A 117 -4.19 -15.90 0.85
C VAL A 117 -5.31 -16.08 -0.18
N GLU A 118 -6.25 -17.00 0.03
CA GLU A 118 -7.43 -17.18 -0.83
C GLU A 118 -8.43 -16.02 -0.76
N LEU A 119 -8.47 -15.26 0.34
CA LEU A 119 -9.52 -14.25 0.60
C LEU A 119 -9.74 -13.24 -0.53
N PRO A 120 -8.71 -12.56 -1.07
CA PRO A 120 -8.91 -11.59 -2.14
C PRO A 120 -9.55 -12.21 -3.39
N MET A 121 -9.18 -13.46 -3.71
CA MET A 121 -9.73 -14.18 -4.85
C MET A 121 -11.18 -14.63 -4.64
N MET A 122 -11.59 -14.86 -3.37
CA MET A 122 -13.00 -15.13 -3.06
C MET A 122 -13.86 -13.91 -3.39
N TYR A 123 -13.42 -12.72 -3.02
CA TYR A 123 -14.12 -11.47 -3.36
C TYR A 123 -14.06 -11.15 -4.87
N ALA A 124 -13.06 -11.64 -5.58
CA ALA A 124 -12.96 -11.55 -7.03
C ALA A 124 -13.84 -12.59 -7.77
N GLY A 125 -14.53 -13.51 -7.05
CA GLY A 125 -15.40 -14.54 -7.65
C GLY A 125 -14.64 -15.71 -8.27
N VAL A 126 -13.36 -15.90 -7.97
CA VAL A 126 -12.54 -17.01 -8.49
C VAL A 126 -12.99 -18.34 -7.90
N GLY A 127 -13.10 -19.38 -8.73
CA GLY A 127 -13.52 -20.71 -8.31
C GLY A 127 -12.59 -21.38 -7.31
N ARG A 128 -13.10 -22.28 -6.46
CA ARG A 128 -12.38 -22.87 -5.32
C ARG A 128 -11.08 -23.57 -5.74
N ALA A 129 -11.10 -24.39 -6.77
CA ALA A 129 -9.93 -25.14 -7.22
C ALA A 129 -8.80 -24.20 -7.68
N GLU A 130 -9.15 -23.20 -8.50
CA GLU A 130 -8.20 -22.19 -8.96
C GLU A 130 -7.63 -21.35 -7.82
N ARG A 131 -8.47 -20.92 -6.85
CA ARG A 131 -8.00 -20.19 -5.65
C ARG A 131 -6.93 -20.97 -4.91
N GLN A 132 -7.17 -22.26 -4.64
CA GLN A 132 -6.23 -23.12 -3.92
C GLN A 132 -4.89 -23.24 -4.65
N THR A 133 -4.93 -23.44 -5.97
CA THR A 133 -3.73 -23.54 -6.79
C THR A 133 -2.93 -22.23 -6.76
N ARG A 134 -3.59 -21.10 -6.99
CA ARG A 134 -2.96 -19.78 -6.98
C ARG A 134 -2.43 -19.39 -5.60
N ALA A 135 -3.19 -19.68 -4.53
CA ALA A 135 -2.76 -19.39 -3.16
C ALA A 135 -1.54 -20.23 -2.75
N ARG A 136 -1.47 -21.52 -3.12
CA ARG A 136 -0.27 -22.35 -2.89
C ARG A 136 0.94 -21.82 -3.66
N ALA A 137 0.76 -21.44 -4.92
CA ALA A 137 1.83 -20.83 -5.71
C ALA A 137 2.32 -19.51 -5.09
N ALA A 138 1.41 -18.65 -4.60
CA ALA A 138 1.78 -17.41 -3.92
C ALA A 138 2.55 -17.68 -2.62
N LEU A 139 2.13 -18.65 -1.81
CA LEU A 139 2.87 -19.08 -0.62
C LEU A 139 4.24 -19.66 -0.97
N GLY A 140 4.35 -20.38 -2.09
CA GLY A 140 5.63 -20.90 -2.60
C GLY A 140 6.63 -19.81 -2.92
N LYS A 141 6.18 -18.71 -3.55
CA LYS A 141 7.02 -17.54 -3.87
C LYS A 141 7.65 -16.87 -2.64
N VAL A 142 7.00 -16.98 -1.48
CA VAL A 142 7.51 -16.43 -0.21
C VAL A 142 8.10 -17.50 0.73
N GLY A 143 8.34 -18.73 0.21
CA GLY A 143 8.98 -19.82 0.97
C GLY A 143 8.09 -20.49 2.02
N LEU A 144 6.76 -20.45 1.88
CA LEU A 144 5.80 -20.94 2.87
C LEU A 144 4.84 -22.02 2.33
N ALA A 145 5.16 -22.69 1.21
CA ALA A 145 4.28 -23.69 0.60
C ALA A 145 3.90 -24.83 1.56
N GLU A 146 4.90 -25.39 2.28
CA GLU A 146 4.73 -26.49 3.23
C GLU A 146 3.94 -26.09 4.49
N ARG A 147 3.87 -24.79 4.77
CA ARG A 147 3.12 -24.26 5.90
C ARG A 147 1.69 -23.86 5.58
N ALA A 148 1.21 -24.12 4.36
CA ALA A 148 -0.13 -23.76 3.90
C ALA A 148 -1.28 -24.13 4.88
N PRO A 149 -1.29 -25.27 5.58
CA PRO A 149 -2.34 -25.61 6.56
C PRO A 149 -2.20 -24.92 7.92
N HIS A 150 -1.05 -24.28 8.24
CA HIS A 150 -0.80 -23.69 9.55
C HIS A 150 -1.71 -22.46 9.80
N LEU A 151 -1.98 -22.20 11.09
CA LEU A 151 -2.62 -20.97 11.56
C LEU A 151 -1.57 -19.85 11.73
N PRO A 152 -1.97 -18.57 11.65
CA PRO A 152 -1.08 -17.44 11.89
C PRO A 152 -0.34 -17.49 13.25
N SER A 153 -0.99 -18.03 14.29
CA SER A 153 -0.39 -18.19 15.62
C SER A 153 0.80 -19.16 15.67
N GLN A 154 0.94 -20.01 14.66
CA GLN A 154 2.03 -21.02 14.56
C GLN A 154 3.24 -20.49 13.77
N LEU A 155 3.22 -19.21 13.39
CA LEU A 155 4.22 -18.57 12.54
C LEU A 155 4.99 -17.48 13.30
N SER A 156 6.26 -17.29 12.95
CA SER A 156 7.04 -16.12 13.38
C SER A 156 6.48 -14.82 12.78
N GLY A 157 6.92 -13.65 13.29
CA GLY A 157 6.55 -12.33 12.76
C GLY A 157 6.85 -12.19 11.26
N GLY A 158 8.07 -12.53 10.86
CA GLY A 158 8.49 -12.49 9.47
C GLY A 158 7.71 -13.45 8.57
N GLN A 159 7.39 -14.66 9.06
CA GLN A 159 6.54 -15.57 8.30
C GLN A 159 5.13 -15.04 8.13
N ARG A 160 4.53 -14.41 9.15
CA ARG A 160 3.24 -13.73 9.03
C ARG A 160 3.27 -12.60 8.02
N GLN A 161 4.35 -11.81 8.00
CA GLN A 161 4.53 -10.73 7.02
C GLN A 161 4.65 -11.29 5.60
N ARG A 162 5.40 -12.37 5.39
CA ARG A 162 5.48 -13.06 4.10
C ARG A 162 4.10 -13.57 3.63
N VAL A 163 3.25 -14.08 4.54
CA VAL A 163 1.85 -14.45 4.22
C VAL A 163 1.03 -13.22 3.80
N ALA A 164 1.18 -12.09 4.51
CA ALA A 164 0.49 -10.85 4.16
C ALA A 164 0.90 -10.35 2.77
N ILE A 165 2.19 -10.44 2.42
CA ILE A 165 2.71 -10.12 1.08
C ILE A 165 2.14 -11.08 0.02
N ALA A 166 2.15 -12.40 0.27
CA ALA A 166 1.57 -13.39 -0.64
C ALA A 166 0.07 -13.11 -0.89
N ARG A 167 -0.68 -12.75 0.17
CA ARG A 167 -2.08 -12.35 0.07
C ARG A 167 -2.25 -11.09 -0.76
N ALA A 168 -1.39 -10.10 -0.58
CA ALA A 168 -1.43 -8.85 -1.33
C ALA A 168 -1.22 -9.08 -2.85
N LEU A 169 -0.33 -10.00 -3.21
CA LEU A 169 0.06 -10.27 -4.61
C LEU A 169 -0.87 -11.23 -5.36
N VAL A 170 -1.75 -11.97 -4.67
CA VAL A 170 -2.47 -13.12 -5.25
C VAL A 170 -3.41 -12.76 -6.41
N ASN A 171 -3.92 -11.52 -6.44
CA ASN A 171 -4.75 -10.98 -7.53
C ASN A 171 -3.93 -10.26 -8.61
N ASN A 172 -2.60 -10.29 -8.54
CA ASN A 172 -1.71 -9.57 -9.44
C ASN A 172 -2.04 -8.07 -9.52
N PRO A 173 -1.98 -7.35 -8.39
CA PRO A 173 -2.37 -5.94 -8.32
C PRO A 173 -1.41 -5.04 -9.11
N SER A 174 -1.90 -3.87 -9.53
CA SER A 174 -1.08 -2.83 -10.17
C SER A 174 -0.18 -2.11 -9.16
N ILE A 175 -0.59 -2.08 -7.89
CA ILE A 175 0.07 -1.34 -6.81
C ILE A 175 0.16 -2.24 -5.58
N LEU A 176 1.33 -2.25 -4.96
CA LEU A 176 1.57 -2.80 -3.64
C LEU A 176 1.77 -1.66 -2.65
N LEU A 177 0.86 -1.53 -1.69
CA LEU A 177 0.84 -0.47 -0.68
C LEU A 177 1.18 -1.07 0.68
N ALA A 178 2.31 -0.69 1.25
CA ALA A 178 2.84 -1.23 2.49
C ALA A 178 2.93 -0.16 3.58
N ASP A 179 2.22 -0.37 4.68
CA ASP A 179 2.18 0.50 5.86
C ASP A 179 3.07 -0.07 6.95
N GLU A 180 4.17 0.62 7.26
CA GLU A 180 5.18 0.21 8.24
C GLU A 180 5.53 -1.29 8.15
N PRO A 181 5.96 -1.79 6.96
CA PRO A 181 6.00 -3.24 6.69
C PRO A 181 7.00 -4.02 7.56
N THR A 182 7.89 -3.34 8.27
CA THR A 182 8.90 -3.93 9.15
C THR A 182 8.76 -3.55 10.61
N GLY A 183 7.77 -2.70 10.96
CA GLY A 183 7.65 -2.09 12.29
C GLY A 183 7.44 -3.07 13.46
N ASN A 184 7.05 -4.33 13.19
CA ASN A 184 6.86 -5.37 14.19
C ASN A 184 7.89 -6.52 14.07
N LEU A 185 9.02 -6.29 13.37
CA LEU A 185 10.03 -7.30 13.08
C LEU A 185 11.37 -6.92 13.72
N ASP A 186 12.17 -7.94 14.03
CA ASP A 186 13.58 -7.72 14.34
C ASP A 186 14.34 -7.22 13.11
N THR A 187 15.51 -6.63 13.33
CA THR A 187 16.30 -5.98 12.28
C THR A 187 16.67 -6.92 11.13
N GLN A 188 17.03 -8.18 11.43
CA GLN A 188 17.43 -9.12 10.39
C GLN A 188 16.23 -9.53 9.54
N THR A 189 15.13 -9.92 10.17
CA THR A 189 13.87 -10.27 9.49
C THR A 189 13.34 -9.07 8.70
N GLY A 190 13.45 -7.84 9.24
CA GLY A 190 13.08 -6.61 8.55
C GLY A 190 13.82 -6.43 7.22
N ARG A 191 15.16 -6.65 7.21
CA ARG A 191 15.98 -6.58 5.98
C ARG A 191 15.55 -7.62 4.94
N GLU A 192 15.21 -8.83 5.37
CA GLU A 192 14.71 -9.87 4.45
C GLU A 192 13.37 -9.48 3.81
N ILE A 193 12.49 -8.84 4.56
CA ILE A 193 11.20 -8.34 4.04
C ILE A 193 11.42 -7.19 3.07
N LEU A 194 12.33 -6.26 3.37
CA LEU A 194 12.67 -5.14 2.47
C LEU A 194 13.29 -5.65 1.17
N ALA A 195 14.22 -6.61 1.23
CA ALA A 195 14.76 -7.24 0.04
C ALA A 195 13.66 -7.87 -0.85
N LEU A 196 12.59 -8.44 -0.25
CA LEU A 196 11.46 -8.94 -1.02
C LEU A 196 10.69 -7.80 -1.73
N PHE A 197 10.56 -6.63 -1.11
CA PHE A 197 9.98 -5.45 -1.78
C PHE A 197 10.86 -4.94 -2.92
N ASP A 198 12.20 -4.95 -2.73
CA ASP A 198 13.17 -4.57 -3.77
C ASP A 198 13.04 -5.49 -4.98
N ASP A 199 12.96 -6.81 -4.77
CA ASP A 199 12.75 -7.81 -5.82
C ASP A 199 11.44 -7.59 -6.56
N LEU A 200 10.34 -7.27 -5.85
CA LEU A 200 9.05 -6.97 -6.47
C LEU A 200 9.12 -5.70 -7.31
N GLY A 201 9.79 -4.65 -6.84
CA GLY A 201 10.05 -3.43 -7.60
C GLY A 201 10.89 -3.70 -8.85
N ALA A 202 11.93 -4.55 -8.75
CA ALA A 202 12.75 -4.98 -9.89
C ALA A 202 11.95 -5.79 -10.92
N GLN A 203 10.91 -6.53 -10.49
CA GLN A 203 9.97 -7.25 -11.36
C GLN A 203 8.92 -6.34 -12.01
N GLY A 204 8.95 -5.02 -11.77
CA GLY A 204 8.05 -4.04 -12.36
C GLY A 204 6.76 -3.77 -11.58
N HIS A 205 6.65 -4.25 -10.35
CA HIS A 205 5.53 -3.86 -9.49
C HIS A 205 5.69 -2.41 -9.02
N THR A 206 4.59 -1.65 -9.00
CA THR A 206 4.57 -0.35 -8.34
C THR A 206 4.50 -0.57 -6.83
N VAL A 207 5.51 -0.09 -6.10
CA VAL A 207 5.64 -0.28 -4.66
C VAL A 207 5.56 1.07 -3.96
N ILE A 208 4.67 1.18 -2.97
CA ILE A 208 4.51 2.37 -2.13
C ILE A 208 4.73 1.96 -0.68
N LEU A 209 5.84 2.42 -0.09
CA LEU A 209 6.17 2.21 1.32
C LEU A 209 5.73 3.44 2.11
N VAL A 210 4.91 3.26 3.14
CA VAL A 210 4.58 4.34 4.08
C VAL A 210 5.32 4.05 5.38
N THR A 211 6.19 4.96 5.80
CA THR A 211 7.03 4.74 6.98
C THR A 211 7.51 6.05 7.60
N HIS A 212 7.91 5.99 8.86
CA HIS A 212 8.68 7.06 9.52
C HIS A 212 10.17 6.70 9.65
N ASP A 213 10.56 5.48 9.26
CA ASP A 213 11.95 5.00 9.32
C ASP A 213 12.67 5.28 8.00
N MET A 214 13.73 6.11 8.07
CA MET A 214 14.56 6.47 6.93
C MET A 214 15.32 5.27 6.34
N SER A 215 15.63 4.26 7.15
CA SER A 215 16.26 3.03 6.66
C SER A 215 15.35 2.24 5.74
N VAL A 216 14.04 2.21 6.04
CA VAL A 216 13.00 1.63 5.17
C VAL A 216 12.81 2.48 3.92
N ALA A 217 12.76 3.81 4.08
CA ALA A 217 12.58 4.73 2.95
C ALA A 217 13.73 4.66 1.93
N ALA A 218 14.95 4.34 2.36
CA ALA A 218 16.12 4.19 1.51
C ALA A 218 16.03 3.04 0.47
N HIS A 219 15.10 2.10 0.65
CA HIS A 219 14.79 1.03 -0.32
C HIS A 219 13.92 1.52 -1.49
N ALA A 220 13.33 2.72 -1.40
CA ALA A 220 12.55 3.30 -2.48
C ALA A 220 13.43 4.16 -3.41
N LYS A 221 13.06 4.20 -4.71
CA LYS A 221 13.77 5.03 -5.70
C LYS A 221 13.48 6.52 -5.56
N ARG A 222 12.31 6.88 -5.01
CA ARG A 222 11.88 8.25 -4.74
C ARG A 222 11.27 8.33 -3.36
N VAL A 223 11.62 9.37 -2.62
CA VAL A 223 11.06 9.65 -1.30
C VAL A 223 10.18 10.89 -1.38
N ILE A 224 8.97 10.79 -0.86
CA ILE A 224 7.99 11.87 -0.77
C ILE A 224 7.81 12.21 0.69
N ARG A 225 8.05 13.46 1.05
CA ARG A 225 7.87 13.93 2.42
C ARG A 225 6.53 14.64 2.56
N ILE A 226 5.74 14.24 3.56
CA ILE A 226 4.50 14.91 3.92
C ILE A 226 4.68 15.64 5.25
N VAL A 227 4.31 16.93 5.26
CA VAL A 227 4.31 17.77 6.46
C VAL A 227 2.99 18.55 6.47
N ASP A 228 2.25 18.52 7.58
CA ASP A 228 0.99 19.27 7.79
C ASP A 228 -0.02 19.13 6.64
N GLY A 229 -0.14 17.91 6.09
CA GLY A 229 -1.08 17.59 5.02
C GLY A 229 -0.66 18.06 3.63
N ARG A 230 0.58 18.48 3.43
CA ARG A 230 1.14 18.90 2.13
C ARG A 230 2.37 18.08 1.79
N ILE A 231 2.64 17.91 0.51
CA ILE A 231 3.92 17.39 0.05
C ILE A 231 4.93 18.52 0.19
N ALA A 232 5.98 18.28 0.99
CA ALA A 232 7.13 19.16 1.06
C ALA A 232 8.03 18.88 -0.13
N ASP A 233 8.34 19.91 -0.93
CA ASP A 233 9.19 19.82 -2.12
C ASP A 233 10.60 19.30 -1.78
N GLY A 234 11.03 18.30 -2.53
CA GLY A 234 12.39 17.88 -2.85
C GLY A 234 13.40 17.56 -1.75
N PRO A 235 14.44 16.77 -2.06
CA PRO A 235 15.62 16.59 -1.19
C PRO A 235 16.45 17.87 -1.21
N GLY A 236 16.15 18.82 -0.30
CA GLY A 236 16.88 20.09 -0.18
C GLY A 236 16.04 21.31 0.15
N GLY A 237 14.74 21.17 0.39
CA GLY A 237 13.88 22.26 0.83
C GLY A 237 14.22 22.65 2.26
N ASP A 238 15.01 23.68 2.36
CA ASP A 238 15.21 24.71 3.37
C ASP A 238 14.89 24.33 4.83
N GLU A 239 15.92 24.10 5.61
CA GLU A 239 15.96 24.41 7.03
C GLU A 239 15.84 25.95 7.17
N GLY A 240 14.69 26.48 6.74
CA GLY A 240 14.37 27.90 6.66
C GLY A 240 13.75 28.39 7.94
N ASP A 241 14.54 29.09 8.70
CA ASP A 241 14.18 30.24 9.52
C ASP A 241 13.28 30.01 10.73
N ALA A 242 13.80 29.31 11.73
CA ALA A 242 13.40 29.56 13.11
C ALA A 242 14.05 30.89 13.58
N ARG A 243 13.49 32.04 13.17
CA ARG A 243 13.74 33.29 13.91
C ARG A 243 13.03 33.22 15.25
N PRO A 244 13.73 33.40 16.39
CA PRO A 244 13.08 33.58 17.67
C PRO A 244 12.35 34.94 17.69
N PRO A 245 11.19 35.03 18.35
CA PRO A 245 10.52 36.33 18.52
C PRO A 245 11.36 37.25 19.39
N ALA A 246 11.42 38.53 18.97
CA ALA A 246 12.02 39.63 19.67
C ALA A 246 11.23 39.99 20.95
#